data_353c192133ce53e04139ed938031e92b
#
_entry.id   353c192133ce53e04139ed938031e92b
#
_cell.length_a   1.000
_cell.length_b   1.000
_cell.length_c   1.000
_cell.angle_alpha   90.00
_cell.angle_beta   90.00
_cell.angle_gamma   90.00
#
_symmetry.space_group_name_H-M   'P 1'
#
loop_
_entity.id
_entity.type
_entity.pdbx_description
1 polymer ?
#
loop_
_entity_poly.entity_id
_entity_poly.type
_entity_poly.pdbx_seq_one_letter_code
_entity_poly.pdbx_strand_id
1 'polypeptide(L)'
;QIIEDFISNYEADIVVLLHPSCPFIHVSTVNDCIESIRCGKFDSALTVVEFQKYAWSNEVPVNFNNKNKYSVKLKSLDKILIEKGLMYVIEKNSFLNRTRRIGDNPYMKVINSYEGLEVNSNKDFEVAELIVNSGMFCGV
;
A
#
# COMPACT_ATOMS: atom_id res chain seq x y z
N GLN A 1 3.08 12.23 15.52
CA GLN A 1 4.11 13.26 15.75
C GLN A 1 4.61 13.87 14.42
N ILE A 2 5.30 13.13 13.52
CA ILE A 2 5.87 13.71 12.28
C ILE A 2 4.79 14.38 11.41
N ILE A 3 3.66 13.72 11.19
CA ILE A 3 2.54 14.25 10.39
C ILE A 3 1.89 15.44 11.12
N GLU A 4 1.71 15.37 12.43
CA GLU A 4 1.17 16.46 13.26
C GLU A 4 2.05 17.69 13.17
N ASP A 5 3.36 17.52 13.34
CA ASP A 5 4.33 18.61 13.25
C ASP A 5 4.32 19.23 11.85
N PHE A 6 4.23 18.40 10.81
CA PHE A 6 4.15 18.89 9.43
C PHE A 6 2.87 19.71 9.20
N ILE A 7 1.71 19.17 9.56
CA ILE A 7 0.41 19.85 9.37
C ILE A 7 0.32 21.15 10.17
N SER A 8 0.98 21.22 11.33
CA SER A 8 1.00 22.42 12.18
C SER A 8 1.86 23.53 11.60
N ASN A 9 2.87 23.19 10.81
CA ASN A 9 3.83 24.18 10.27
C ASN A 9 3.59 24.52 8.79
N TYR A 10 2.79 23.73 8.07
CA TYR A 10 2.55 23.91 6.63
C TYR A 10 1.06 23.88 6.32
N GLU A 11 0.63 24.81 5.47
CA GLU A 11 -0.73 24.80 4.92
C GLU A 11 -0.82 23.74 3.83
N ALA A 12 -1.67 22.74 4.05
CA ALA A 12 -1.96 21.68 3.10
C ALA A 12 -3.33 21.07 3.40
N ASP A 13 -4.12 20.78 2.39
CA ASP A 13 -5.39 20.06 2.52
C ASP A 13 -5.18 18.55 2.51
N ILE A 14 -4.17 18.09 1.76
CA ILE A 14 -3.79 16.70 1.59
C ILE A 14 -2.29 16.56 1.86
N VAL A 15 -1.93 15.58 2.67
CA VAL A 15 -0.55 15.23 2.97
C VAL A 15 -0.22 13.88 2.34
N VAL A 16 0.90 13.80 1.63
CA VAL A 16 1.44 12.57 1.07
C VAL A 16 2.68 12.17 1.86
N LEU A 17 2.62 11.04 2.53
CA LEU A 17 3.75 10.43 3.23
C LEU A 17 4.33 9.33 2.34
N LEU A 18 5.55 9.51 1.86
CA LEU A 18 6.30 8.53 1.08
C LEU A 18 7.47 7.99 1.90
N HIS A 19 7.68 6.69 1.86
CA HIS A 19 8.81 6.06 2.52
C HIS A 19 9.99 5.92 1.55
N PRO A 20 11.21 6.37 1.91
CA PRO A 20 12.37 6.32 1.03
C PRO A 20 12.84 4.89 0.70
N SER A 21 12.43 3.90 1.49
CA SER A 21 12.68 2.48 1.22
C SER A 21 11.87 1.90 0.05
N CYS A 22 11.08 2.71 -0.64
CA CYS A 22 10.14 2.29 -1.68
C CYS A 22 10.47 2.95 -3.01
N PRO A 23 11.55 2.51 -3.71
CA PRO A 23 12.11 3.24 -4.84
C PRO A 23 11.28 3.14 -6.14
N PHE A 24 10.32 2.22 -6.21
CA PHE A 24 9.61 1.90 -7.45
C PHE A 24 8.18 2.41 -7.53
N ILE A 25 7.78 3.32 -6.64
CA ILE A 25 6.43 3.87 -6.67
C ILE A 25 6.21 4.73 -7.93
N HIS A 26 5.12 4.49 -8.64
CA HIS A 26 4.80 5.24 -9.85
C HIS A 26 4.10 6.57 -9.52
N VAL A 27 4.44 7.61 -10.27
CA VAL A 27 3.77 8.92 -10.17
C VAL A 27 2.25 8.80 -10.40
N SER A 28 1.84 7.93 -11.32
CA SER A 28 0.42 7.65 -11.55
C SER A 28 -0.29 7.09 -10.32
N THR A 29 0.37 6.21 -9.56
CA THR A 29 -0.17 5.67 -8.29
C THR A 29 -0.35 6.78 -7.26
N VAL A 30 0.62 7.68 -7.12
CA VAL A 30 0.51 8.84 -6.23
C VAL A 30 -0.66 9.73 -6.63
N ASN A 31 -0.77 10.05 -7.92
CA ASN A 31 -1.84 10.89 -8.46
C ASN A 31 -3.23 10.26 -8.24
N ASP A 32 -3.38 8.96 -8.53
CA ASP A 32 -4.66 8.25 -8.32
C ASP A 32 -5.10 8.31 -6.84
N CYS A 33 -4.15 8.17 -5.91
CA CYS A 33 -4.44 8.26 -4.49
C CYS A 33 -4.85 9.69 -4.07
N ILE A 34 -4.17 10.71 -4.58
CA ILE A 34 -4.54 12.12 -4.34
C ILE A 34 -5.94 12.41 -4.88
N GLU A 35 -6.22 12.03 -6.12
CA GLU A 35 -7.52 12.26 -6.75
C GLU A 35 -8.66 11.50 -6.06
N SER A 36 -8.39 10.33 -5.50
CA SER A 36 -9.38 9.59 -4.71
C SER A 36 -9.89 10.36 -3.50
N ILE A 37 -9.02 11.17 -2.88
CA ILE A 37 -9.37 12.04 -1.76
C ILE A 37 -10.00 13.34 -2.25
N ARG A 38 -9.44 13.97 -3.28
CA ARG A 38 -9.97 15.21 -3.85
C ARG A 38 -11.43 15.09 -4.31
N CYS A 39 -11.82 13.93 -4.83
CA CYS A 39 -13.22 13.71 -5.23
C CYS A 39 -14.19 13.52 -4.04
N GLY A 40 -13.69 13.56 -2.80
CA GLY A 40 -14.49 13.46 -1.57
C GLY A 40 -15.06 12.08 -1.28
N LYS A 41 -14.61 11.04 -2.00
CA LYS A 41 -15.09 9.66 -1.79
C LYS A 41 -14.37 8.96 -0.63
N PHE A 42 -13.13 9.30 -0.39
CA PHE A 42 -12.27 8.65 0.59
C PHE A 42 -11.60 9.69 1.49
N ASP A 43 -11.27 9.32 2.70
CA ASP A 43 -10.62 10.18 3.70
C ASP A 43 -9.12 9.93 3.86
N SER A 44 -8.64 8.85 3.27
CA SER A 44 -7.24 8.45 3.23
C SER A 44 -7.00 7.50 2.06
N ALA A 45 -5.75 7.30 1.68
CA ALA A 45 -5.37 6.29 0.69
C ALA A 45 -4.06 5.62 1.08
N LEU A 46 -3.93 4.33 0.72
CA LEU A 46 -2.73 3.52 0.93
C LEU A 46 -2.52 2.55 -0.23
N THR A 47 -1.30 2.05 -0.34
CA THR A 47 -0.95 1.05 -1.33
C THR A 47 -1.05 -0.36 -0.77
N VAL A 48 -1.60 -1.26 -1.55
CA VAL A 48 -1.74 -2.68 -1.21
C VAL A 48 -1.33 -3.55 -2.40
N VAL A 49 -0.90 -4.78 -2.14
CA VAL A 49 -0.72 -5.81 -3.17
C VAL A 49 -1.73 -6.93 -2.95
N GLU A 50 -2.20 -7.52 -4.05
CA GLU A 50 -3.06 -8.69 -3.98
C GLU A 50 -2.24 -9.95 -3.69
N PHE A 51 -2.67 -10.69 -2.69
CA PHE A 51 -2.14 -11.98 -2.33
C PHE A 51 -3.23 -13.05 -2.54
N GLN A 52 -3.01 -13.95 -3.49
CA GLN A 52 -3.96 -15.02 -3.83
C GLN A 52 -3.28 -16.39 -3.74
N LYS A 53 -2.82 -16.72 -2.53
CA LYS A 53 -2.28 -18.02 -2.15
C LYS A 53 -2.93 -18.45 -0.83
N TYR A 54 -2.77 -19.71 -0.43
CA TYR A 54 -3.25 -20.18 0.87
C TYR A 54 -2.57 -19.39 1.99
N ALA A 55 -3.37 -18.74 2.81
CA ALA A 55 -2.88 -17.95 3.94
C ALA A 55 -3.39 -18.54 5.26
N TRP A 56 -2.49 -18.57 6.24
CA TRP A 56 -2.76 -19.02 7.59
C TRP A 56 -2.37 -17.92 8.58
N SER A 57 -3.15 -17.79 9.65
CA SER A 57 -2.82 -16.92 10.78
C SER A 57 -3.06 -17.71 12.07
N ASN A 58 -2.01 -17.87 12.89
CA ASN A 58 -2.08 -18.66 14.13
C ASN A 58 -2.74 -20.04 13.94
N GLU A 59 -2.29 -20.78 12.92
CA GLU A 59 -2.79 -22.11 12.58
C GLU A 59 -4.25 -22.15 12.08
N VAL A 60 -4.87 -21.00 11.83
CA VAL A 60 -6.22 -20.87 11.29
C VAL A 60 -6.14 -20.41 9.83
N PRO A 61 -6.86 -21.05 8.89
CA PRO A 61 -6.92 -20.61 7.51
C PRO A 61 -7.62 -19.25 7.40
N VAL A 62 -7.06 -18.33 6.60
CA VAL A 62 -7.57 -16.97 6.44
C VAL A 62 -8.52 -16.86 5.26
N ASN A 63 -8.13 -17.40 4.09
CA ASN A 63 -8.84 -17.20 2.83
C ASN A 63 -9.30 -18.50 2.17
N PHE A 64 -9.43 -19.58 2.93
CA PHE A 64 -9.97 -20.85 2.45
C PHE A 64 -10.56 -21.67 3.59
N ASN A 65 -11.36 -22.69 3.25
CA ASN A 65 -11.89 -23.63 4.21
C ASN A 65 -11.07 -24.94 4.15
N ASN A 66 -10.31 -25.22 5.20
CA ASN A 66 -9.48 -26.44 5.29
C ASN A 66 -10.26 -27.73 5.56
N LYS A 67 -11.58 -27.63 5.84
CA LYS A 67 -12.47 -28.80 6.04
C LYS A 67 -13.06 -29.33 4.73
N ASN A 68 -12.84 -28.64 3.62
CA ASN A 68 -13.29 -29.11 2.31
C ASN A 68 -12.57 -30.42 1.93
N LYS A 69 -13.32 -31.37 1.39
CA LYS A 69 -12.79 -32.67 0.92
C LYS A 69 -11.72 -32.52 -0.18
N TYR A 70 -11.82 -31.47 -0.98
CA TYR A 70 -10.90 -31.17 -2.08
C TYR A 70 -10.25 -29.80 -1.88
N SER A 71 -8.99 -29.70 -2.27
CA SER A 71 -8.28 -28.43 -2.27
C SER A 71 -8.95 -27.42 -3.22
N VAL A 72 -9.12 -26.20 -2.75
CA VAL A 72 -9.62 -25.08 -3.56
C VAL A 72 -8.55 -24.69 -4.58
N LYS A 73 -8.94 -24.48 -5.84
CA LYS A 73 -7.97 -23.99 -6.84
C LYS A 73 -7.47 -22.61 -6.45
N LEU A 74 -6.18 -22.32 -6.66
CA LEU A 74 -5.58 -21.02 -6.31
C LEU A 74 -6.39 -19.83 -6.85
N LYS A 75 -6.86 -19.93 -8.09
CA LYS A 75 -7.68 -18.88 -8.73
C LYS A 75 -9.05 -18.63 -8.09
N SER A 76 -9.50 -19.58 -7.25
CA SER A 76 -10.80 -19.50 -6.55
C SER A 76 -10.63 -19.13 -5.08
N LEU A 77 -9.42 -18.86 -4.62
CA LEU A 77 -9.19 -18.34 -3.28
C LEU A 77 -9.61 -16.88 -3.19
N ASP A 78 -10.12 -16.47 -2.04
CA ASP A 78 -10.34 -15.07 -1.76
C ASP A 78 -9.01 -14.31 -1.79
N LYS A 79 -9.01 -13.17 -2.45
CA LYS A 79 -7.84 -12.30 -2.49
C LYS A 79 -7.71 -11.58 -1.16
N ILE A 80 -6.50 -11.59 -0.61
CA ILE A 80 -6.13 -10.81 0.56
C ILE A 80 -5.37 -9.58 0.06
N LEU A 81 -5.70 -8.41 0.58
CA LEU A 81 -4.94 -7.19 0.35
C LEU A 81 -3.89 -7.05 1.44
N ILE A 82 -2.64 -7.09 1.04
CA ILE A 82 -1.50 -6.89 1.94
C ILE A 82 -1.07 -5.43 1.85
N GLU A 83 -1.19 -4.72 2.96
CA GLU A 83 -0.71 -3.35 3.06
C GLU A 83 0.79 -3.28 2.80
N LYS A 84 1.16 -2.32 1.95
CA LYS A 84 2.55 -1.94 1.72
C LYS A 84 2.78 -0.57 2.30
N GLY A 85 3.70 -0.48 3.25
CA GLY A 85 4.05 0.77 3.94
C GLY A 85 4.74 1.82 3.08
N LEU A 86 4.51 1.81 1.77
CA LEU A 86 5.18 2.65 0.79
C LEU A 86 4.72 4.10 0.86
N MET A 87 3.39 4.27 0.87
CA MET A 87 2.75 5.57 0.76
C MET A 87 1.44 5.60 1.51
N TYR A 88 1.20 6.76 2.13
CA TYR A 88 -0.11 7.13 2.68
C TYR A 88 -0.47 8.51 2.18
N VAL A 89 -1.70 8.66 1.72
CA VAL A 89 -2.27 9.96 1.38
C VAL A 89 -3.39 10.24 2.36
N ILE A 90 -3.37 11.40 2.98
CA ILE A 90 -4.17 11.68 4.16
C ILE A 90 -4.83 13.05 3.98
N GLU A 91 -6.14 13.13 4.13
CA GLU A 91 -6.84 14.40 4.23
C GLU A 91 -6.57 15.02 5.60
N LYS A 92 -6.19 16.31 5.62
CA LYS A 92 -5.82 17.05 6.83
C LYS A 92 -6.88 16.95 7.93
N ASN A 93 -8.14 17.22 7.61
CA ASN A 93 -9.21 17.25 8.60
C ASN A 93 -9.49 15.86 9.15
N SER A 94 -9.39 14.82 8.32
CA SER A 94 -9.51 13.42 8.75
C SER A 94 -8.40 13.07 9.75
N PHE A 95 -7.17 13.49 9.47
CA PHE A 95 -6.05 13.27 10.39
C PHE A 95 -6.21 14.03 11.70
N LEU A 96 -6.57 15.30 11.67
CA LEU A 96 -6.74 16.13 12.88
C LEU A 96 -7.82 15.58 13.81
N ASN A 97 -8.88 15.01 13.25
CA ASN A 97 -9.97 14.43 14.02
C ASN A 97 -9.63 13.07 14.66
N ARG A 98 -8.70 12.32 14.09
CA ARG A 98 -8.44 10.92 14.47
C ARG A 98 -7.02 10.62 14.90
N THR A 99 -6.07 11.47 14.55
CA THR A 99 -4.62 11.31 14.80
C THR A 99 -4.07 9.98 14.22
N ARG A 100 -4.66 9.52 13.10
CA ARG A 100 -4.29 8.27 12.41
C ARG A 100 -4.01 8.53 10.94
N ARG A 101 -2.98 7.86 10.38
CA ARG A 101 -2.62 7.93 8.96
C ARG A 101 -3.58 7.19 8.02
N ILE A 102 -4.41 6.30 8.56
CA ILE A 102 -5.48 5.62 7.84
C ILE A 102 -6.79 6.02 8.50
N GLY A 103 -7.70 6.58 7.72
CA GLY A 103 -9.01 7.02 8.16
C GLY A 103 -10.02 5.89 8.28
N ASP A 104 -11.30 6.21 8.27
CA ASP A 104 -12.38 5.24 8.42
C ASP A 104 -12.85 4.70 7.05
N ASN A 105 -12.57 5.44 5.97
CA ASN A 105 -12.93 5.07 4.60
C ASN A 105 -11.71 5.18 3.66
N PRO A 106 -10.71 4.30 3.79
CA PRO A 106 -9.49 4.38 3.00
C PRO A 106 -9.67 3.88 1.57
N TYR A 107 -9.07 4.57 0.60
CA TYR A 107 -8.84 4.04 -0.74
C TYR A 107 -7.65 3.11 -0.75
N MET A 108 -7.86 1.85 -1.08
CA MET A 108 -6.80 0.84 -1.20
C MET A 108 -6.35 0.75 -2.66
N LYS A 109 -5.27 1.43 -3.01
CA LYS A 109 -4.68 1.34 -4.35
C LYS A 109 -3.91 0.04 -4.50
N VAL A 110 -4.44 -0.87 -5.32
CA VAL A 110 -3.73 -2.10 -5.68
C VAL A 110 -2.59 -1.77 -6.63
N ILE A 111 -1.38 -2.19 -6.26
CA ILE A 111 -0.15 -2.04 -7.04
C ILE A 111 0.45 -3.39 -7.39
N ASN A 112 1.34 -3.44 -8.37
CA ASN A 112 2.04 -4.66 -8.73
C ASN A 112 3.19 -4.98 -7.76
N SER A 113 3.73 -6.20 -7.86
CA SER A 113 4.78 -6.69 -6.93
C SER A 113 6.09 -5.91 -7.02
N TYR A 114 6.44 -5.37 -8.19
CA TYR A 114 7.67 -4.59 -8.37
C TYR A 114 7.52 -3.21 -7.73
N GLU A 115 6.42 -2.54 -8.00
CA GLU A 115 6.10 -1.26 -7.38
C GLU A 115 6.01 -1.40 -5.86
N GLY A 116 5.51 -2.55 -5.38
CA GLY A 116 5.38 -2.88 -3.96
C GLY A 116 6.67 -3.38 -3.30
N LEU A 117 7.83 -3.30 -3.93
CA LEU A 117 9.10 -3.71 -3.32
C LEU A 117 9.56 -2.70 -2.27
N GLU A 118 9.78 -3.20 -1.05
CA GLU A 118 10.39 -2.45 0.05
C GLU A 118 11.84 -2.89 0.23
N VAL A 119 12.76 -1.92 0.28
CA VAL A 119 14.20 -2.17 0.49
C VAL A 119 14.51 -2.02 1.98
N ASN A 120 14.40 -3.11 2.72
CA ASN A 120 14.65 -3.17 4.16
C ASN A 120 15.93 -3.94 4.52
N SER A 121 16.55 -4.62 3.57
CA SER A 121 17.77 -5.41 3.75
C SER A 121 18.70 -5.31 2.54
N ASN A 122 19.96 -5.74 2.70
CA ASN A 122 20.90 -5.83 1.58
C ASN A 122 20.40 -6.73 0.45
N LYS A 123 19.66 -7.80 0.78
CA LYS A 123 19.04 -8.68 -0.25
C LYS A 123 17.98 -7.98 -1.05
N ASP A 124 17.15 -7.15 -0.41
CA ASP A 124 16.14 -6.35 -1.12
C ASP A 124 16.82 -5.33 -2.03
N PHE A 125 17.94 -4.76 -1.59
CA PHE A 125 18.73 -3.83 -2.38
C PHE A 125 19.32 -4.52 -3.63
N GLU A 126 19.88 -5.72 -3.51
CA GLU A 126 20.34 -6.53 -4.64
C GLU A 126 19.21 -6.81 -5.64
N VAL A 127 18.01 -7.14 -5.14
CA VAL A 127 16.81 -7.33 -5.98
C VAL A 127 16.42 -6.03 -6.69
N ALA A 128 16.47 -4.91 -5.98
CA ALA A 128 16.16 -3.59 -6.55
C ALA A 128 17.16 -3.23 -7.67
N GLU A 129 18.46 -3.48 -7.48
CA GLU A 129 19.48 -3.28 -8.52
C GLU A 129 19.23 -4.15 -9.76
N LEU A 130 18.85 -5.41 -9.58
CA LEU A 130 18.51 -6.31 -10.67
C LEU A 130 17.29 -5.80 -11.47
N ILE A 131 16.26 -5.29 -10.80
CA ILE A 131 15.08 -4.71 -11.46
C ILE A 131 15.46 -3.50 -12.31
N VAL A 132 16.27 -2.59 -11.76
CA VAL A 132 16.74 -1.40 -12.49
C VAL A 132 17.59 -1.80 -13.69
N ASN A 133 18.57 -2.68 -13.48
CA ASN A 133 19.51 -3.10 -14.53
C ASN A 133 18.84 -3.91 -15.65
N SER A 134 17.73 -4.59 -15.36
CA SER A 134 16.96 -5.36 -16.35
C SER A 134 16.08 -4.48 -17.25
N GLY A 135 15.90 -3.20 -16.93
CA GLY A 135 14.98 -2.31 -17.64
C GLY A 135 13.49 -2.64 -17.38
N MET A 136 13.18 -3.52 -16.45
CA MET A 136 11.77 -3.86 -16.09
C MET A 136 11.04 -2.70 -15.41
N PHE A 137 11.78 -1.78 -14.83
CA PHE A 137 11.25 -0.55 -14.28
C PHE A 137 11.56 0.62 -15.22
N CYS A 138 10.62 0.93 -16.10
CA CYS A 138 10.60 2.19 -16.84
C CYS A 138 9.88 3.22 -15.95
N GLY A 139 10.56 3.63 -14.89
CA GLY A 139 10.07 4.66 -14.02
C GLY A 139 10.35 6.03 -14.62
N VAL A 140 9.32 6.72 -15.03
CA VAL A 140 9.04 8.15 -14.74
C VAL A 140 7.80 8.54 -15.50
#